data_4f3b61bc75fee73ecac96d6ee8775ceb
#
_entry.id   4f3b61bc75fee73ecac96d6ee8775ceb
#
_cell.length_a   1.000
_cell.length_b   1.000
_cell.length_c   1.000
_cell.angle_alpha   90.00
_cell.angle_beta   90.00
_cell.angle_gamma   90.00
#
_symmetry.space_group_name_H-M   'P 1'
#
loop_
_entity.id
_entity.type
_entity.pdbx_description
1 polymer ?
#
loop_
_entity_poly.entity_id
_entity_poly.type
_entity_poly.pdbx_seq_one_letter_code
_entity_poly.pdbx_strand_id
1 'polypeptide(L)'
;MRIGLVVDATCDLPPEFLAAHGIRVMPIGIRLGEQRLIDRRDPDTTLSFYRDHLPKVGSKDGSQPLSAAELQQWFLDELVTDFDYVVCLTVDSLRSPIFEHATQASFGLLQHYHERRHAAGIAGPFTLRVLDSHSVFAGIACLAAEGTRLLAQGSHPNALRTRLEQLSQQTCTYLVADDLGHLRRRGFQKGDRSGFVDRVKGAALGLGSLLDVKPVFSLADGEDKPVALSPSFEKSAEKLFGYALARVQAGELLAPQLGLSYAGDPTALRDLPGFAALENACRERDIHLHLGMLXXTGGINLGAGAMSLGFIAXPKAFA
;
A
#
# COMPACT_ATOMS: atom_id res chain seq x y z
N MET A 1 -22.77 16.22 -5.74
CA MET A 1 -22.33 15.22 -4.78
C MET A 1 -20.81 15.27 -4.64
N ARG A 2 -20.34 15.42 -3.41
CA ARG A 2 -18.90 15.48 -3.14
C ARG A 2 -18.41 14.07 -2.82
N ILE A 3 -17.54 13.54 -3.66
CA ILE A 3 -17.05 12.16 -3.56
C ILE A 3 -15.61 12.17 -3.07
N GLY A 4 -15.32 11.39 -2.04
CA GLY A 4 -13.98 11.28 -1.48
C GLY A 4 -13.38 9.90 -1.68
N LEU A 5 -12.07 9.87 -1.82
CA LEU A 5 -11.30 8.64 -1.83
C LEU A 5 -10.39 8.65 -0.61
N VAL A 6 -10.41 7.56 0.14
CA VAL A 6 -9.60 7.40 1.34
C VAL A 6 -8.77 6.12 1.18
N VAL A 7 -7.54 6.20 1.60
CA VAL A 7 -6.66 5.02 1.68
C VAL A 7 -6.13 4.93 3.10
N ASP A 8 -5.70 3.74 3.52
CA ASP A 8 -4.97 3.67 4.78
C ASP A 8 -3.49 3.95 4.55
N ALA A 9 -2.73 4.07 5.63
CA ALA A 9 -1.34 4.49 5.56
C ALA A 9 -0.40 3.47 4.93
N THR A 10 -0.91 2.29 4.53
CA THR A 10 -0.08 1.33 3.77
C THR A 10 0.00 1.69 2.28
N CYS A 11 -0.79 2.65 1.84
CA CYS A 11 -0.79 3.05 0.42
C CYS A 11 0.46 3.86 0.12
N ASP A 12 1.25 3.40 -0.83
CA ASP A 12 2.56 3.98 -1.11
C ASP A 12 2.55 5.03 -2.23
N LEU A 13 1.40 5.68 -2.46
CA LEU A 13 1.38 6.83 -3.36
C LEU A 13 2.25 7.96 -2.80
N PRO A 14 2.94 8.69 -3.67
CA PRO A 14 3.75 9.81 -3.18
C PRO A 14 2.87 10.91 -2.58
N PRO A 15 3.38 11.62 -1.56
CA PRO A 15 2.59 12.63 -0.86
C PRO A 15 2.02 13.71 -1.76
N GLU A 16 2.78 14.14 -2.77
CA GLU A 16 2.30 15.18 -3.69
C GLU A 16 1.12 14.69 -4.53
N PHE A 17 1.06 13.39 -4.86
CA PHE A 17 -0.09 12.84 -5.55
C PHE A 17 -1.31 12.81 -4.63
N LEU A 18 -1.13 12.35 -3.40
CA LEU A 18 -2.22 12.31 -2.42
C LEU A 18 -2.82 13.71 -2.24
N ALA A 19 -1.96 14.71 -2.06
CA ALA A 19 -2.40 16.09 -1.85
C ALA A 19 -3.07 16.65 -3.09
N ALA A 20 -2.49 16.43 -4.27
CA ALA A 20 -3.03 16.98 -5.52
C ALA A 20 -4.42 16.46 -5.84
N HIS A 21 -4.74 15.24 -5.42
CA HIS A 21 -6.02 14.61 -5.71
C HIS A 21 -6.96 14.56 -4.50
N GLY A 22 -6.56 15.18 -3.39
CA GLY A 22 -7.40 15.24 -2.21
C GLY A 22 -7.70 13.89 -1.58
N ILE A 23 -6.78 12.92 -1.74
CA ILE A 23 -6.94 11.61 -1.13
C ILE A 23 -6.63 11.74 0.36
N ARG A 24 -7.55 11.30 1.20
CA ARG A 24 -7.34 11.29 2.65
C ARG A 24 -6.66 10.01 3.09
N VAL A 25 -5.75 10.12 4.06
CA VAL A 25 -5.02 8.95 4.56
C VAL A 25 -5.54 8.60 5.94
N MET A 26 -6.15 7.43 6.03
CA MET A 26 -6.60 6.87 7.30
C MET A 26 -5.36 6.37 8.04
N PRO A 27 -5.09 6.90 9.24
CA PRO A 27 -3.80 6.63 9.86
C PRO A 27 -3.69 5.23 10.44
N ILE A 28 -2.44 4.79 10.64
CA ILE A 28 -2.15 3.50 11.28
C ILE A 28 -1.26 3.77 12.49
N GLY A 29 -1.59 3.15 13.62
CA GLY A 29 -0.72 3.20 14.77
C GLY A 29 0.48 2.30 14.59
N ILE A 30 1.62 2.75 15.11
CA ILE A 30 2.88 1.99 15.07
C ILE A 30 3.48 2.01 16.47
N ARG A 31 3.83 0.84 16.96
CA ARG A 31 4.50 0.71 18.25
C ARG A 31 6.00 0.71 18.05
N LEU A 32 6.67 1.62 18.73
CA LEU A 32 8.14 1.68 18.79
C LEU A 32 8.55 1.75 20.25
N GLY A 33 8.99 0.63 20.81
CA GLY A 33 9.30 0.53 22.23
C GLY A 33 8.04 0.71 23.05
N GLU A 34 8.07 1.68 23.95
CA GLU A 34 6.92 2.01 24.81
C GLU A 34 6.00 3.06 24.20
N GLN A 35 6.37 3.58 23.03
CA GLN A 35 5.62 4.67 22.40
C GLN A 35 4.73 4.16 21.27
N ARG A 36 3.63 4.86 21.05
CA ARG A 36 2.77 4.63 19.91
C ARG A 36 2.83 5.86 19.02
N LEU A 37 3.32 5.65 17.79
CA LEU A 37 3.29 6.67 16.76
C LEU A 37 2.03 6.51 15.92
N ILE A 38 1.55 7.61 15.36
CA ILE A 38 0.44 7.58 14.41
C ILE A 38 0.97 7.94 13.04
N ASP A 39 1.00 6.96 12.15
CA ASP A 39 1.49 7.15 10.78
C ASP A 39 0.39 7.75 9.92
N ARG A 40 0.61 8.98 9.48
CA ARG A 40 -0.30 9.69 8.58
C ARG A 40 0.33 9.90 7.19
N ARG A 41 1.45 9.25 6.95
CA ARG A 41 2.22 9.37 5.70
C ARG A 41 2.77 10.76 5.46
N ASP A 42 3.06 11.47 6.55
CA ASP A 42 3.81 12.71 6.43
C ASP A 42 5.21 12.41 5.89
N PRO A 43 5.64 13.07 4.79
CA PRO A 43 6.89 12.69 4.13
C PRO A 43 8.13 12.92 5.00
N ASP A 44 8.18 14.02 5.74
CA ASP A 44 9.36 14.30 6.58
C ASP A 44 9.44 13.30 7.72
N THR A 45 8.31 12.98 8.33
CA THR A 45 8.25 11.97 9.40
C THR A 45 8.67 10.60 8.89
N THR A 46 8.21 10.24 7.69
CA THR A 46 8.54 8.94 7.11
C THR A 46 10.03 8.84 6.80
N LEU A 47 10.61 9.88 6.22
CA LEU A 47 12.02 9.88 5.90
C LEU A 47 12.89 9.88 7.19
N SER A 48 12.48 10.65 8.20
CA SER A 48 13.15 10.63 9.50
C SER A 48 13.09 9.25 10.14
N PHE A 49 11.96 8.56 9.99
CA PHE A 49 11.83 7.21 10.51
C PHE A 49 12.88 6.28 9.88
N TYR A 50 13.04 6.32 8.58
CA TYR A 50 14.02 5.47 7.91
C TYR A 50 15.45 5.79 8.35
N ARG A 51 15.74 7.07 8.54
CA ARG A 51 17.09 7.49 8.92
C ARG A 51 17.40 7.19 10.39
N ASP A 52 16.46 7.52 11.28
CA ASP A 52 16.76 7.61 12.72
C ASP A 52 16.18 6.45 13.55
N HIS A 53 15.06 5.91 13.16
CA HIS A 53 14.34 4.91 13.97
C HIS A 53 14.46 3.49 13.47
N LEU A 54 14.45 3.30 12.16
CA LEU A 54 14.51 1.94 11.61
C LEU A 54 15.75 1.17 12.05
N PRO A 55 16.94 1.77 12.13
CA PRO A 55 18.10 1.02 12.60
C PRO A 55 17.97 0.50 14.03
N LYS A 56 17.07 1.06 14.82
CA LYS A 56 16.89 0.70 16.23
C LYS A 56 15.66 -0.16 16.49
N VAL A 57 14.97 -0.58 15.44
CA VAL A 57 13.71 -1.34 15.57
C VAL A 57 13.99 -2.71 16.20
N GLY A 58 13.20 -3.02 17.24
CA GLY A 58 13.28 -4.29 17.93
C GLY A 58 12.22 -5.27 17.46
N SER A 59 12.28 -6.49 18.02
CA SER A 59 11.37 -7.56 17.61
C SER A 59 9.91 -7.29 17.99
N LYS A 60 9.69 -6.46 19.00
CA LYS A 60 8.32 -6.17 19.47
C LYS A 60 7.71 -4.94 18.80
N ASP A 61 8.49 -4.21 18.03
CA ASP A 61 7.99 -3.04 17.32
C ASP A 61 7.19 -3.47 16.11
N GLY A 62 6.20 -2.69 15.74
CA GLY A 62 5.39 -3.05 14.59
C GLY A 62 4.10 -2.28 14.48
N SER A 63 3.27 -2.73 13.58
CA SER A 63 1.96 -2.14 13.35
C SER A 63 1.06 -2.34 14.57
N GLN A 64 0.34 -1.29 14.92
CA GLN A 64 -0.68 -1.33 15.98
C GLN A 64 -1.89 -0.55 15.45
N PRO A 65 -2.66 -1.17 14.56
CA PRO A 65 -3.75 -0.46 13.88
C PRO A 65 -4.75 0.16 14.83
N LEU A 66 -5.37 1.23 14.37
CA LEU A 66 -6.42 1.90 15.14
C LEU A 66 -7.60 0.93 15.34
N SER A 67 -8.24 1.03 16.49
CA SER A 67 -9.44 0.26 16.79
C SER A 67 -10.62 0.76 15.96
N ALA A 68 -11.69 -0.03 15.92
CA ALA A 68 -12.93 0.41 15.26
C ALA A 68 -13.45 1.71 15.85
N ALA A 69 -13.37 1.87 17.18
CA ALA A 69 -13.81 3.11 17.81
C ALA A 69 -12.96 4.31 17.41
N GLU A 70 -11.64 4.13 17.34
CA GLU A 70 -10.74 5.19 16.91
C GLU A 70 -10.99 5.56 15.45
N LEU A 71 -11.25 4.58 14.59
CA LEU A 71 -11.53 4.83 13.18
C LEU A 71 -12.88 5.52 13.01
N GLN A 72 -13.89 5.12 13.80
CA GLN A 72 -15.18 5.79 13.73
C GLN A 72 -15.03 7.27 14.07
N GLN A 73 -14.26 7.59 15.10
CA GLN A 73 -14.01 8.99 15.45
C GLN A 73 -13.30 9.72 14.32
N TRP A 74 -12.32 9.06 13.69
CA TRP A 74 -11.59 9.65 12.56
C TRP A 74 -12.54 9.93 11.41
N PHE A 75 -13.43 8.99 11.07
CA PHE A 75 -14.42 9.20 10.01
C PHE A 75 -15.33 10.39 10.31
N LEU A 76 -15.78 10.49 11.57
CA LEU A 76 -16.65 11.61 11.98
C LEU A 76 -15.93 12.95 11.87
N ASP A 77 -14.67 12.99 12.29
CA ASP A 77 -13.91 14.23 12.33
C ASP A 77 -13.39 14.65 10.95
N GLU A 78 -13.08 13.69 10.08
CA GLU A 78 -12.35 13.98 8.85
C GLU A 78 -13.19 13.88 7.58
N LEU A 79 -14.29 13.12 7.59
CA LEU A 79 -14.96 12.80 6.33
C LEU A 79 -16.38 13.28 6.23
N VAL A 80 -17.18 13.19 7.28
CA VAL A 80 -18.63 13.27 7.14
C VAL A 80 -19.14 14.66 6.76
N THR A 81 -18.39 15.72 7.06
CA THR A 81 -18.80 17.07 6.65
C THR A 81 -18.11 17.54 5.36
N ASP A 82 -17.08 16.83 4.89
CA ASP A 82 -16.36 17.22 3.68
C ASP A 82 -16.87 16.49 2.45
N PHE A 83 -17.48 15.33 2.62
CA PHE A 83 -17.93 14.48 1.51
C PHE A 83 -19.35 14.00 1.73
N ASP A 84 -19.96 13.56 0.65
CA ASP A 84 -21.29 12.92 0.70
C ASP A 84 -21.17 11.41 0.48
N TYR A 85 -20.17 10.98 -0.26
CA TYR A 85 -19.93 9.57 -0.56
C TYR A 85 -18.42 9.33 -0.54
N VAL A 86 -17.98 8.38 0.26
CA VAL A 86 -16.55 8.04 0.39
C VAL A 86 -16.31 6.57 0.05
N VAL A 87 -15.30 6.33 -0.77
CA VAL A 87 -14.76 4.99 -0.99
C VAL A 87 -13.44 4.91 -0.24
N CYS A 88 -13.34 3.94 0.66
CA CYS A 88 -12.14 3.75 1.51
C CYS A 88 -11.47 2.44 1.13
N LEU A 89 -10.25 2.52 0.60
CA LEU A 89 -9.46 1.35 0.24
C LEU A 89 -8.54 1.00 1.40
N THR A 90 -8.63 -0.24 1.86
CA THR A 90 -7.74 -0.72 2.93
C THR A 90 -6.73 -1.71 2.40
N VAL A 91 -5.68 -1.92 3.17
CA VAL A 91 -4.72 -3.00 2.93
C VAL A 91 -5.45 -4.35 2.96
N ASP A 92 -4.87 -5.32 2.26
CA ASP A 92 -5.35 -6.71 2.20
C ASP A 92 -5.79 -7.21 3.59
N SER A 93 -7.01 -7.68 3.69
CA SER A 93 -7.58 -8.18 4.95
C SER A 93 -6.84 -9.38 5.50
N LEU A 94 -6.08 -10.09 4.68
CA LEU A 94 -5.25 -11.21 5.13
C LEU A 94 -3.97 -10.75 5.82
N ARG A 95 -3.64 -9.45 5.75
CA ARG A 95 -2.39 -8.91 6.31
C ARG A 95 -2.60 -8.06 7.54
N SER A 96 -3.83 -7.64 7.81
CA SER A 96 -4.08 -6.66 8.86
C SER A 96 -5.56 -6.67 9.22
N PRO A 97 -5.91 -6.32 10.46
CA PRO A 97 -7.31 -6.15 10.85
C PRO A 97 -7.93 -4.83 10.40
N ILE A 98 -7.20 -4.00 9.64
CA ILE A 98 -7.69 -2.66 9.28
C ILE A 98 -9.01 -2.71 8.51
N PHE A 99 -9.14 -3.63 7.54
CA PHE A 99 -10.39 -3.75 6.79
C PHE A 99 -11.56 -4.06 7.72
N GLU A 100 -11.38 -5.00 8.64
CA GLU A 100 -12.42 -5.38 9.60
C GLU A 100 -12.77 -4.22 10.51
N HIS A 101 -11.77 -3.54 11.08
CA HIS A 101 -12.00 -2.40 11.97
C HIS A 101 -12.70 -1.25 11.24
N ALA A 102 -12.28 -0.95 10.02
CA ALA A 102 -12.90 0.12 9.24
C ALA A 102 -14.35 -0.23 8.87
N THR A 103 -14.61 -1.49 8.55
CA THR A 103 -15.97 -1.95 8.26
C THR A 103 -16.87 -1.81 9.49
N GLN A 104 -16.38 -2.24 10.66
CA GLN A 104 -17.12 -2.07 11.90
C GLN A 104 -17.40 -0.59 12.19
N ALA A 105 -16.37 0.25 11.99
CA ALA A 105 -16.51 1.68 12.21
C ALA A 105 -17.54 2.29 11.27
N SER A 106 -17.61 1.81 10.01
CA SER A 106 -18.56 2.34 9.05
C SER A 106 -20.00 2.04 9.47
N PHE A 107 -20.26 0.89 10.08
CA PHE A 107 -21.60 0.58 10.57
C PHE A 107 -21.95 1.43 11.79
N GLY A 108 -21.01 1.61 12.72
CA GLY A 108 -21.23 2.44 13.89
C GLY A 108 -21.47 3.91 13.55
N LEU A 109 -20.92 4.34 12.44
CA LEU A 109 -21.04 5.71 11.96
C LEU A 109 -22.50 6.08 11.65
N LEU A 110 -23.32 5.11 11.23
CA LEU A 110 -24.69 5.36 10.81
C LEU A 110 -25.55 6.01 11.89
N GLN A 111 -25.19 5.83 13.16
CA GLN A 111 -25.94 6.40 14.27
C GLN A 111 -25.50 7.81 14.65
N HIS A 112 -24.38 8.29 14.09
CA HIS A 112 -23.75 9.53 14.58
C HIS A 112 -23.48 10.58 13.53
N TYR A 113 -23.44 10.24 12.25
CA TYR A 113 -23.02 11.23 11.26
C TYR A 113 -24.04 12.37 11.07
N HIS A 114 -25.32 12.09 11.33
CA HIS A 114 -26.37 13.09 11.11
C HIS A 114 -26.16 14.35 11.95
N GLU A 115 -25.75 14.19 13.21
CA GLU A 115 -25.52 15.31 14.09
C GLU A 115 -24.41 16.22 13.55
N ARG A 116 -23.33 15.63 13.10
CA ARG A 116 -22.21 16.40 12.54
C ARG A 116 -22.62 17.14 11.30
N ARG A 117 -23.33 16.48 10.40
CA ARG A 117 -23.76 17.11 9.15
C ARG A 117 -24.80 18.20 9.41
N HIS A 118 -25.75 17.96 10.30
CA HIS A 118 -26.74 18.94 10.63
C HIS A 118 -26.10 20.20 11.24
N ALA A 119 -25.16 20.01 12.17
CA ALA A 119 -24.45 21.13 12.79
C ALA A 119 -23.65 21.95 11.78
N ALA A 120 -23.20 21.32 10.70
CA ALA A 120 -22.45 22.00 9.62
C ALA A 120 -23.35 22.55 8.53
N GLY A 121 -24.70 22.40 8.69
CA GLY A 121 -25.64 22.91 7.68
C GLY A 121 -25.68 22.08 6.41
N ILE A 122 -25.33 20.79 6.49
CA ILE A 122 -25.27 19.92 5.30
C ILE A 122 -26.47 18.97 5.32
N ALA A 123 -27.27 19.03 4.24
CA ALA A 123 -28.43 18.16 4.08
C ALA A 123 -28.02 16.87 3.37
N GLY A 124 -28.83 15.83 3.59
CA GLY A 124 -28.71 14.58 2.87
C GLY A 124 -27.83 13.56 3.59
N PRO A 125 -27.80 12.36 3.05
CA PRO A 125 -27.09 11.26 3.69
C PRO A 125 -25.59 11.29 3.42
N PHE A 126 -24.85 10.56 4.24
CA PHE A 126 -23.43 10.26 4.04
C PHE A 126 -23.27 8.76 3.83
N THR A 127 -22.49 8.41 2.81
CA THR A 127 -22.25 7.01 2.48
C THR A 127 -20.75 6.73 2.55
N LEU A 128 -20.38 5.68 3.25
CA LEU A 128 -19.00 5.22 3.32
C LEU A 128 -18.95 3.75 2.93
N ARG A 129 -18.16 3.44 1.91
CA ARG A 129 -17.94 2.05 1.47
C ARG A 129 -16.49 1.69 1.69
N VAL A 130 -16.26 0.64 2.47
CA VAL A 130 -14.92 0.14 2.77
C VAL A 130 -14.65 -1.03 1.83
N LEU A 131 -13.54 -0.96 1.11
CA LEU A 131 -13.14 -1.98 0.13
C LEU A 131 -11.80 -2.59 0.54
N ASP A 132 -11.75 -3.92 0.52
CA ASP A 132 -10.49 -4.65 0.65
C ASP A 132 -9.73 -4.52 -0.67
N SER A 133 -8.55 -3.93 -0.64
CA SER A 133 -7.77 -3.80 -1.88
C SER A 133 -7.17 -5.12 -2.33
N HIS A 134 -7.13 -6.12 -1.45
CA HIS A 134 -6.41 -7.38 -1.69
C HIS A 134 -4.95 -7.14 -2.02
N SER A 135 -4.38 -6.02 -1.55
CA SER A 135 -3.04 -5.61 -1.93
C SER A 135 -2.36 -4.82 -0.83
N VAL A 136 -1.14 -4.40 -1.12
CA VAL A 136 -0.31 -3.67 -0.17
C VAL A 136 0.71 -2.85 -0.98
N PHE A 137 1.32 -1.86 -0.35
CA PHE A 137 2.46 -1.10 -0.92
C PHE A 137 2.10 -0.47 -2.28
N ALA A 138 2.90 -0.81 -3.32
CA ALA A 138 2.71 -0.25 -4.66
C ALA A 138 1.42 -0.75 -5.32
N GLY A 139 0.91 -1.90 -4.93
CA GLY A 139 -0.33 -2.41 -5.51
C GLY A 139 -1.54 -1.59 -5.12
N ILE A 140 -1.69 -1.30 -3.82
CA ILE A 140 -2.81 -0.47 -3.38
C ILE A 140 -2.65 0.96 -3.93
N ALA A 141 -1.41 1.42 -4.12
CA ALA A 141 -1.17 2.71 -4.75
C ALA A 141 -1.77 2.78 -6.15
N CYS A 142 -1.63 1.72 -6.93
CA CYS A 142 -2.20 1.68 -8.28
C CYS A 142 -3.72 1.72 -8.27
N LEU A 143 -4.35 1.00 -7.33
CA LEU A 143 -5.80 1.05 -7.20
C LEU A 143 -6.29 2.46 -6.84
N ALA A 144 -5.62 3.09 -5.90
CA ALA A 144 -6.02 4.43 -5.47
C ALA A 144 -5.85 5.44 -6.61
N ALA A 145 -4.74 5.35 -7.33
CA ALA A 145 -4.50 6.24 -8.48
C ALA A 145 -5.57 6.03 -9.55
N GLU A 146 -5.94 4.78 -9.80
CA GLU A 146 -6.99 4.50 -10.78
C GLU A 146 -8.33 5.05 -10.31
N GLY A 147 -8.59 5.00 -9.01
CA GLY A 147 -9.78 5.63 -8.45
C GLY A 147 -9.87 7.12 -8.76
N THR A 148 -8.74 7.83 -8.63
CA THR A 148 -8.72 9.26 -8.95
C THR A 148 -8.95 9.50 -10.43
N ARG A 149 -8.41 8.65 -11.30
CA ARG A 149 -8.61 8.78 -12.74
C ARG A 149 -10.08 8.59 -13.10
N LEU A 150 -10.72 7.58 -12.52
CA LEU A 150 -12.14 7.33 -12.77
C LEU A 150 -13.00 8.47 -12.26
N LEU A 151 -12.69 9.03 -11.10
CA LEU A 151 -13.42 10.18 -10.58
C LEU A 151 -13.27 11.39 -11.50
N ALA A 152 -12.08 11.63 -12.03
CA ALA A 152 -11.84 12.75 -12.95
C ALA A 152 -12.61 12.57 -14.25
N GLN A 153 -12.93 11.35 -14.63
CA GLN A 153 -13.75 11.04 -15.80
C GLN A 153 -15.25 11.14 -15.53
N GLY A 154 -15.62 11.46 -14.30
CA GLY A 154 -17.01 11.64 -13.93
C GLY A 154 -17.76 10.37 -13.56
N SER A 155 -17.04 9.32 -13.15
CA SER A 155 -17.68 8.06 -12.74
C SER A 155 -18.65 8.29 -11.58
N HIS A 156 -19.82 7.67 -11.66
CA HIS A 156 -20.74 7.61 -10.53
C HIS A 156 -20.09 6.83 -9.40
N PRO A 157 -20.29 7.22 -8.12
CA PRO A 157 -19.63 6.53 -7.03
C PRO A 157 -19.90 5.03 -6.95
N ASN A 158 -21.10 4.58 -7.32
CA ASN A 158 -21.37 3.13 -7.33
C ASN A 158 -20.57 2.41 -8.42
N ALA A 159 -20.43 3.05 -9.59
CA ALA A 159 -19.60 2.49 -10.67
C ALA A 159 -18.13 2.50 -10.29
N LEU A 160 -17.67 3.54 -9.62
CA LEU A 160 -16.32 3.61 -9.10
C LEU A 160 -16.04 2.44 -8.15
N ARG A 161 -16.94 2.24 -7.19
CA ARG A 161 -16.80 1.16 -6.21
C ARG A 161 -16.73 -0.20 -6.90
N THR A 162 -17.68 -0.45 -7.81
CA THR A 162 -17.73 -1.73 -8.52
C THR A 162 -16.45 -1.96 -9.32
N ARG A 163 -15.97 -0.93 -10.01
CA ARG A 163 -14.75 -1.07 -10.82
C ARG A 163 -13.52 -1.33 -9.95
N LEU A 164 -13.40 -0.61 -8.84
CA LEU A 164 -12.26 -0.83 -7.93
C LEU A 164 -12.30 -2.22 -7.31
N GLU A 165 -13.49 -2.73 -7.00
CA GLU A 165 -13.63 -4.12 -6.51
C GLU A 165 -13.16 -5.12 -7.55
N GLN A 166 -13.53 -4.92 -8.82
CA GLN A 166 -13.07 -5.78 -9.91
C GLN A 166 -11.55 -5.74 -10.06
N LEU A 167 -11.00 -4.53 -10.09
CA LEU A 167 -9.57 -4.34 -10.29
C LEU A 167 -8.75 -4.87 -9.11
N SER A 168 -9.29 -4.82 -7.90
CA SER A 168 -8.58 -5.32 -6.73
C SER A 168 -8.24 -6.81 -6.85
N GLN A 169 -9.05 -7.56 -7.60
CA GLN A 169 -8.80 -8.99 -7.81
C GLN A 169 -7.67 -9.25 -8.80
N GLN A 170 -7.24 -8.22 -9.52
CA GLN A 170 -6.23 -8.33 -10.57
C GLN A 170 -4.97 -7.54 -10.23
N THR A 171 -4.81 -7.10 -8.99
CA THR A 171 -3.64 -6.32 -8.60
C THR A 171 -2.46 -7.25 -8.39
N CYS A 172 -1.34 -6.91 -9.03
CA CYS A 172 -0.09 -7.66 -8.93
C CYS A 172 0.90 -6.84 -8.14
N THR A 173 1.44 -7.40 -7.08
CA THR A 173 2.41 -6.72 -6.23
C THR A 173 3.63 -7.60 -6.04
N TYR A 174 4.80 -7.00 -6.21
CA TYR A 174 6.09 -7.69 -6.07
C TYR A 174 6.95 -6.96 -5.07
N LEU A 175 7.89 -7.69 -4.49
CA LEU A 175 8.72 -7.17 -3.42
C LEU A 175 10.14 -7.70 -3.59
N VAL A 176 11.13 -6.82 -3.41
CA VAL A 176 12.53 -7.21 -3.26
C VAL A 176 12.98 -6.68 -1.91
N ALA A 177 13.38 -7.58 -1.01
CA ALA A 177 13.95 -7.20 0.29
C ALA A 177 15.47 -7.19 0.16
N ASP A 178 16.09 -6.10 0.59
CA ASP A 178 17.55 -6.00 0.49
C ASP A 178 18.23 -6.67 1.69
N ASP A 179 17.54 -6.80 2.81
CA ASP A 179 18.15 -7.32 4.04
C ASP A 179 17.37 -8.53 4.56
N LEU A 180 17.70 -9.72 4.06
CA LEU A 180 17.08 -10.95 4.56
C LEU A 180 17.42 -11.20 6.03
N GLY A 181 18.58 -10.71 6.48
CA GLY A 181 18.95 -10.78 7.88
C GLY A 181 17.96 -10.05 8.77
N HIS A 182 17.47 -8.89 8.31
CA HIS A 182 16.46 -8.15 9.04
C HIS A 182 15.17 -8.96 9.18
N LEU A 183 14.73 -9.60 8.10
CA LEU A 183 13.53 -10.44 8.13
C LEU A 183 13.69 -11.56 9.16
N ARG A 184 14.86 -12.17 9.21
CA ARG A 184 15.13 -13.25 10.15
C ARG A 184 15.19 -12.77 11.59
N ARG A 185 15.83 -11.62 11.83
CA ARG A 185 15.94 -11.05 13.18
C ARG A 185 14.57 -10.67 13.73
N ARG A 186 13.66 -10.24 12.87
CA ARG A 186 12.29 -9.93 13.30
C ARG A 186 11.57 -11.18 13.81
N GLY A 187 11.86 -12.33 13.21
CA GLY A 187 11.35 -13.61 13.66
C GLY A 187 9.84 -13.76 13.48
N PHE A 188 9.36 -14.93 13.88
CA PHE A 188 7.94 -15.21 14.00
C PHE A 188 7.55 -15.14 15.47
N GLN A 189 6.55 -14.33 15.79
CA GLN A 189 5.93 -14.44 17.10
C GLN A 189 4.68 -15.31 16.92
N LYS A 190 4.73 -16.48 17.54
CA LYS A 190 3.63 -17.41 17.47
C LYS A 190 2.40 -16.77 18.08
N GLY A 191 1.34 -16.66 17.28
CA GLY A 191 0.10 -16.05 17.74
C GLY A 191 -0.05 -14.57 17.41
N ASP A 192 0.96 -13.95 16.86
CA ASP A 192 0.85 -12.57 16.43
C ASP A 192 0.17 -12.53 15.07
N ARG A 193 -1.05 -12.01 15.05
CA ARG A 193 -1.82 -11.89 13.82
C ARG A 193 -1.49 -10.61 13.05
N SER A 194 -0.40 -9.96 13.41
CA SER A 194 0.04 -8.80 12.66
C SER A 194 0.57 -9.16 11.27
N GLY A 195 0.45 -10.40 10.88
CA GLY A 195 0.87 -11.10 9.66
C GLY A 195 1.15 -10.32 8.39
N PHE A 196 1.49 -9.04 8.52
CA PHE A 196 1.62 -8.12 7.39
C PHE A 196 2.52 -8.69 6.31
N VAL A 197 3.65 -9.26 6.73
CA VAL A 197 4.57 -9.93 5.82
C VAL A 197 5.03 -11.29 6.37
N ASP A 198 4.18 -11.94 7.17
CA ASP A 198 4.55 -13.23 7.77
C ASP A 198 4.83 -14.28 6.70
N ARG A 199 4.09 -14.26 5.61
CA ARG A 199 4.30 -15.21 4.53
C ARG A 199 5.61 -14.94 3.80
N VAL A 200 5.98 -13.67 3.66
CA VAL A 200 7.30 -13.30 3.11
C VAL A 200 8.39 -13.83 4.04
N LYS A 201 8.22 -13.64 5.36
CA LYS A 201 9.19 -14.16 6.33
C LYS A 201 9.30 -15.68 6.24
N GLY A 202 8.17 -16.37 6.13
CA GLY A 202 8.16 -17.81 5.97
C GLY A 202 8.88 -18.28 4.73
N ALA A 203 8.61 -17.61 3.60
CA ALA A 203 9.30 -17.93 2.34
C ALA A 203 10.80 -17.67 2.45
N ALA A 204 11.18 -16.56 3.10
CA ALA A 204 12.60 -16.24 3.29
C ALA A 204 13.30 -17.27 4.17
N LEU A 205 12.63 -17.74 5.23
CA LEU A 205 13.17 -18.81 6.08
C LEU A 205 13.34 -20.11 5.31
N GLY A 206 12.42 -20.38 4.38
CA GLY A 206 12.51 -21.57 3.54
C GLY A 206 13.68 -21.57 2.59
N LEU A 207 14.29 -20.42 2.33
CA LEU A 207 15.51 -20.34 1.51
C LEU A 207 16.75 -20.75 2.28
N GLY A 208 16.63 -20.98 3.57
CA GLY A 208 17.70 -21.54 4.38
C GLY A 208 18.94 -20.66 4.48
N SER A 209 20.09 -21.22 4.14
CA SER A 209 21.37 -20.51 4.24
C SER A 209 21.67 -19.61 3.05
N LEU A 210 20.72 -19.41 2.14
CA LEU A 210 20.92 -18.57 0.96
C LEU A 210 20.84 -17.07 1.32
N LEU A 211 21.72 -16.66 2.23
CA LEU A 211 21.77 -15.28 2.71
C LEU A 211 22.26 -14.29 1.67
N ASP A 212 23.01 -14.80 0.69
CA ASP A 212 23.62 -13.95 -0.32
C ASP A 212 22.74 -13.73 -1.53
N VAL A 213 21.51 -14.27 -1.51
CA VAL A 213 20.57 -14.04 -2.61
C VAL A 213 19.55 -12.98 -2.21
N LYS A 214 19.01 -12.32 -3.20
CA LYS A 214 18.00 -11.29 -3.02
C LYS A 214 16.76 -11.70 -3.83
N PRO A 215 15.81 -12.39 -3.21
CA PRO A 215 14.64 -12.88 -3.97
C PRO A 215 13.71 -11.76 -4.41
N VAL A 216 13.04 -12.01 -5.52
CA VAL A 216 11.81 -11.28 -5.86
C VAL A 216 10.65 -12.12 -5.33
N PHE A 217 9.80 -11.52 -4.51
CA PHE A 217 8.58 -12.16 -4.02
C PHE A 217 7.37 -11.65 -4.79
N SER A 218 6.46 -12.54 -5.09
CA SER A 218 5.11 -12.20 -5.54
C SER A 218 4.19 -12.22 -4.33
N LEU A 219 3.40 -11.16 -4.16
CA LEU A 219 2.47 -11.01 -3.03
C LEU A 219 1.04 -11.06 -3.55
N ALA A 220 0.56 -12.24 -3.91
CA ALA A 220 -0.75 -12.37 -4.55
C ALA A 220 -1.61 -13.40 -3.82
N ASP A 221 -2.89 -13.06 -3.68
CA ASP A 221 -3.93 -13.98 -3.17
C ASP A 221 -3.55 -14.66 -1.87
N GLY A 222 -2.89 -13.91 -0.98
CA GLY A 222 -2.47 -14.46 0.29
C GLY A 222 -1.32 -15.44 0.20
N GLU A 223 -0.74 -15.64 -0.98
CA GLU A 223 0.45 -16.46 -1.16
C GLU A 223 1.64 -15.58 -1.48
N ASP A 224 2.55 -15.46 -0.52
CA ASP A 224 3.80 -14.73 -0.74
C ASP A 224 4.86 -15.76 -1.07
N LYS A 225 5.37 -15.71 -2.30
CA LYS A 225 6.33 -16.72 -2.73
C LYS A 225 7.45 -16.11 -3.56
N PRO A 226 8.67 -16.68 -3.46
CA PRO A 226 9.76 -16.22 -4.32
C PRO A 226 9.49 -16.65 -5.76
N VAL A 227 9.71 -15.73 -6.69
CA VAL A 227 9.52 -15.99 -8.12
C VAL A 227 10.82 -15.82 -8.90
N ALA A 228 11.85 -15.26 -8.29
CA ALA A 228 13.18 -15.14 -8.90
C ALA A 228 14.23 -14.99 -7.81
N LEU A 229 15.43 -15.42 -8.10
CA LEU A 229 16.59 -15.30 -7.20
C LEU A 229 17.73 -14.66 -7.96
N SER A 230 18.46 -13.75 -7.32
CA SER A 230 19.62 -13.10 -7.89
C SER A 230 20.64 -12.84 -6.80
N PRO A 231 21.94 -12.67 -7.15
CA PRO A 231 22.95 -12.44 -6.13
C PRO A 231 22.99 -11.03 -5.57
N SER A 232 22.30 -10.08 -6.17
CA SER A 232 22.31 -8.70 -5.67
C SER A 232 20.95 -8.06 -5.80
N PHE A 233 20.74 -7.01 -5.00
CA PHE A 233 19.52 -6.22 -5.07
C PHE A 233 19.34 -5.62 -6.47
N GLU A 234 20.43 -5.09 -7.04
CA GLU A 234 20.38 -4.50 -8.38
C GLU A 234 19.92 -5.49 -9.43
N LYS A 235 20.42 -6.73 -9.37
CA LYS A 235 20.02 -7.74 -10.35
C LYS A 235 18.57 -8.19 -10.15
N SER A 236 18.11 -8.30 -8.91
CA SER A 236 16.72 -8.62 -8.64
C SER A 236 15.80 -7.49 -9.11
N ALA A 237 16.18 -6.24 -8.86
CA ALA A 237 15.42 -5.10 -9.34
C ALA A 237 15.38 -5.09 -10.87
N GLU A 238 16.50 -5.37 -11.53
CA GLU A 238 16.57 -5.41 -12.99
C GLU A 238 15.62 -6.47 -13.55
N LYS A 239 15.59 -7.65 -12.95
CA LYS A 239 14.68 -8.72 -13.39
C LYS A 239 13.23 -8.28 -13.22
N LEU A 240 12.91 -7.66 -12.09
CA LEU A 240 11.54 -7.21 -11.82
C LEU A 240 11.15 -6.10 -12.80
N PHE A 241 12.03 -5.13 -13.02
CA PHE A 241 11.77 -4.06 -14.00
C PHE A 241 11.58 -4.63 -15.40
N GLY A 242 12.39 -5.63 -15.78
CA GLY A 242 12.27 -6.27 -17.08
C GLY A 242 10.95 -7.00 -17.26
N TYR A 243 10.50 -7.68 -16.21
CA TYR A 243 9.20 -8.34 -16.23
C TYR A 243 8.07 -7.30 -16.41
N ALA A 244 8.11 -6.23 -15.61
CA ALA A 244 7.10 -5.18 -15.70
C ALA A 244 7.14 -4.51 -17.09
N LEU A 245 8.34 -4.27 -17.61
CA LEU A 245 8.52 -3.68 -18.94
C LEU A 245 7.84 -4.53 -20.01
N ALA A 246 8.05 -5.85 -19.95
CA ALA A 246 7.42 -6.76 -20.92
C ALA A 246 5.88 -6.70 -20.84
N ARG A 247 5.34 -6.63 -19.60
CA ARG A 247 3.89 -6.52 -19.42
C ARG A 247 3.36 -5.20 -20.00
N VAL A 248 4.08 -4.11 -19.76
CA VAL A 248 3.71 -2.79 -20.27
C VAL A 248 3.75 -2.77 -21.80
N GLN A 249 4.85 -3.28 -22.39
CA GLN A 249 5.03 -3.28 -23.83
C GLN A 249 4.01 -4.17 -24.53
N ALA A 250 3.57 -5.23 -23.89
CA ALA A 250 2.54 -6.12 -24.45
C ALA A 250 1.11 -5.55 -24.30
N GLY A 251 0.97 -4.40 -23.64
CA GLY A 251 -0.35 -3.78 -23.48
C GLY A 251 -1.26 -4.54 -22.51
N GLU A 252 -0.69 -5.17 -21.50
CA GLU A 252 -1.44 -6.08 -20.62
C GLU A 252 -2.03 -5.42 -19.39
N LEU A 253 -1.70 -4.16 -19.10
CA LEU A 253 -2.20 -3.49 -17.92
C LEU A 253 -3.68 -3.13 -18.09
N LEU A 254 -4.47 -3.46 -17.07
CA LEU A 254 -5.91 -3.18 -17.06
C LEU A 254 -6.24 -1.75 -16.64
N ALA A 255 -5.25 -1.04 -16.12
CA ALA A 255 -5.37 0.37 -15.76
C ALA A 255 -4.02 1.03 -16.02
N PRO A 256 -4.00 2.31 -16.41
CA PRO A 256 -2.75 2.97 -16.79
C PRO A 256 -1.94 3.44 -15.59
N GLN A 257 -1.67 2.52 -14.66
CA GLN A 257 -0.98 2.84 -13.41
C GLN A 257 0.12 1.80 -13.17
N LEU A 258 1.31 2.27 -12.81
CA LEU A 258 2.39 1.40 -12.33
C LEU A 258 3.01 2.07 -11.12
N GLY A 259 3.19 1.32 -10.04
CA GLY A 259 3.70 1.87 -8.80
C GLY A 259 5.04 1.28 -8.42
N LEU A 260 5.88 2.11 -7.84
CA LEU A 260 7.14 1.72 -7.23
C LEU A 260 7.23 2.39 -5.87
N SER A 261 7.69 1.66 -4.86
CA SER A 261 7.95 2.26 -3.56
C SER A 261 9.23 1.67 -2.96
N TYR A 262 9.86 2.45 -2.09
CA TYR A 262 11.18 2.13 -1.58
C TYR A 262 11.28 2.47 -0.09
N ALA A 263 11.96 1.60 0.64
CA ALA A 263 12.20 1.79 2.08
C ALA A 263 13.43 2.69 2.26
N GLY A 264 13.26 3.97 1.95
CA GLY A 264 14.26 4.99 1.95
C GLY A 264 13.86 6.09 0.99
N ASP A 265 14.82 6.87 0.52
CA ASP A 265 14.56 7.93 -0.46
C ASP A 265 14.23 7.29 -1.82
N PRO A 266 13.01 7.48 -2.34
CA PRO A 266 12.63 6.79 -3.59
C PRO A 266 13.45 7.20 -4.80
N THR A 267 14.10 8.36 -4.80
CA THR A 267 14.93 8.77 -5.92
C THR A 267 16.10 7.81 -6.16
N ALA A 268 16.48 7.03 -5.14
CA ALA A 268 17.52 6.03 -5.31
C ALA A 268 17.15 4.97 -6.35
N LEU A 269 15.87 4.73 -6.57
CA LEU A 269 15.43 3.74 -7.56
C LEU A 269 15.75 4.17 -9.00
N ARG A 270 15.88 5.47 -9.23
CA ARG A 270 16.11 5.98 -10.59
C ARG A 270 17.44 5.54 -11.18
N ASP A 271 18.42 5.22 -10.32
CA ASP A 271 19.75 4.81 -10.78
C ASP A 271 19.87 3.30 -10.98
N LEU A 272 18.81 2.54 -10.69
CA LEU A 272 18.85 1.09 -10.83
C LEU A 272 18.78 0.68 -12.30
N PRO A 273 19.49 -0.39 -12.68
CA PRO A 273 19.41 -0.89 -14.05
C PRO A 273 17.98 -1.31 -14.40
N GLY A 274 17.52 -0.87 -15.54
CA GLY A 274 16.18 -1.17 -16.03
C GLY A 274 15.13 -0.12 -15.68
N PHE A 275 15.41 0.79 -14.73
CA PHE A 275 14.44 1.80 -14.35
C PHE A 275 14.11 2.73 -15.52
N ALA A 276 15.15 3.26 -16.19
CA ALA A 276 14.93 4.21 -17.28
C ALA A 276 14.11 3.61 -18.42
N ALA A 277 14.37 2.36 -18.77
CA ALA A 277 13.61 1.69 -19.82
C ALA A 277 12.15 1.54 -19.45
N LEU A 278 11.88 1.16 -18.20
CA LEU A 278 10.50 1.02 -17.70
C LEU A 278 9.79 2.37 -17.69
N GLU A 279 10.46 3.41 -17.21
CA GLU A 279 9.90 4.76 -17.18
C GLU A 279 9.54 5.24 -18.58
N ASN A 280 10.44 5.02 -19.55
CA ASN A 280 10.21 5.42 -20.93
C ASN A 280 9.02 4.67 -21.54
N ALA A 281 8.92 3.37 -21.28
CA ALA A 281 7.80 2.58 -21.81
C ALA A 281 6.47 3.06 -21.23
N CYS A 282 6.45 3.39 -19.94
CA CYS A 282 5.24 3.93 -19.32
C CYS A 282 4.87 5.27 -19.96
N ARG A 283 5.86 6.14 -20.15
CA ARG A 283 5.60 7.45 -20.75
C ARG A 283 5.04 7.31 -22.16
N GLU A 284 5.60 6.40 -22.97
CA GLU A 284 5.16 6.17 -24.33
C GLU A 284 3.72 5.67 -24.43
N ARG A 285 3.23 5.02 -23.38
CA ARG A 285 1.90 4.42 -23.38
C ARG A 285 0.93 5.15 -22.45
N ASP A 286 1.29 6.34 -21.99
CA ASP A 286 0.47 7.13 -21.08
C ASP A 286 0.10 6.37 -19.82
N ILE A 287 1.05 5.59 -19.30
CA ILE A 287 0.91 4.92 -18.01
C ILE A 287 1.60 5.80 -16.96
N HIS A 288 0.89 6.12 -15.89
CA HIS A 288 1.43 6.95 -14.82
C HIS A 288 2.34 6.08 -13.93
N LEU A 289 3.59 6.44 -13.82
CA LEU A 289 4.54 5.79 -12.93
C LEU A 289 4.58 6.56 -11.61
N HIS A 290 4.17 5.89 -10.54
CA HIS A 290 4.14 6.49 -9.20
C HIS A 290 5.37 6.02 -8.43
N LEU A 291 6.11 6.97 -7.88
CA LEU A 291 7.34 6.66 -7.16
C LEU A 291 7.22 7.17 -5.73
N GLY A 292 7.02 6.27 -4.77
CA GLY A 292 6.74 6.63 -3.39
C GLY A 292 7.67 5.97 -2.39
N MET A 293 7.48 6.31 -1.10
CA MET A 293 8.18 5.65 0.01
C MET A 293 7.32 4.50 0.54
N LEU A 294 8.03 3.44 0.91
CA LEU A 294 7.38 2.32 1.57
C LEU A 294 6.90 2.76 2.96
N UNK A 295 5.81 2.28 3.35
CA UNK A 295 5.22 2.56 4.53
C UNK A 295 6.13 2.28 5.67
N UNK A 296 5.86 2.84 6.65
CA UNK A 296 6.46 2.65 7.71
C UNK A 296 6.46 1.38 8.22
N THR A 297 5.21 0.78 8.35
CA THR A 297 5.07 -0.62 8.75
C THR A 297 5.87 -1.56 7.85
N GLY A 298 5.86 -1.26 6.57
CA GLY A 298 6.64 -2.06 5.63
C GLY A 298 8.12 -2.05 5.95
N GLY A 299 8.66 -0.88 6.24
CA GLY A 299 10.06 -0.75 6.58
C GLY A 299 10.44 -1.49 7.85
N ILE A 300 9.58 -1.40 8.87
CA ILE A 300 9.82 -2.12 10.13
C ILE A 300 9.95 -3.63 9.87
N ASN A 301 9.06 -4.15 9.04
CA ASN A 301 9.01 -5.59 8.80
C ASN A 301 10.04 -6.07 7.77
N LEU A 302 10.34 -5.26 6.77
CA LEU A 302 11.18 -5.68 5.64
C LEU A 302 12.60 -5.14 5.68
N GLY A 303 12.82 -4.07 6.44
CA GLY A 303 14.13 -3.46 6.54
C GLY A 303 14.38 -2.37 5.51
N ALA A 304 15.44 -1.60 5.74
CA ALA A 304 15.85 -0.54 4.84
C ALA A 304 16.19 -1.12 3.46
N GLY A 305 15.87 -0.37 2.42
CA GLY A 305 16.23 -0.75 1.06
C GLY A 305 15.27 -1.69 0.37
N ALA A 306 14.20 -2.12 1.05
CA ALA A 306 13.18 -2.94 0.38
C ALA A 306 12.45 -2.14 -0.69
N MET A 307 12.06 -2.81 -1.78
CA MET A 307 11.37 -2.17 -2.89
C MET A 307 10.11 -2.95 -3.24
N SER A 308 9.03 -2.23 -3.52
CA SER A 308 7.80 -2.83 -4.02
C SER A 308 7.49 -2.30 -5.42
N LEU A 309 6.92 -3.15 -6.26
CA LEU A 309 6.42 -2.77 -7.58
C LEU A 309 5.01 -3.34 -7.73
N GLY A 310 4.09 -2.53 -8.28
CA GLY A 310 2.71 -2.96 -8.46
C GLY A 310 2.11 -2.46 -9.77
N PHE A 311 1.16 -3.24 -10.28
CA PHE A 311 0.33 -2.87 -11.42
C PHE A 311 -0.93 -3.74 -11.41
N ILE A 312 -1.84 -3.48 -12.32
CA ILE A 312 -3.11 -4.21 -12.37
C ILE A 312 -3.19 -4.91 -13.72
N ALA A 313 -3.23 -6.25 -13.70
CA ALA A 313 -3.20 -7.07 -14.90
C ALA A 313 -3.58 -8.51 -14.60
N UNK A 314 -3.98 -9.15 -15.40
CA UNK A 314 -4.29 -10.42 -15.25
C UNK A 314 -3.15 -11.13 -14.83
N PRO A 315 -3.28 -12.23 -14.19
CA PRO A 315 -2.17 -13.05 -13.73
C PRO A 315 -1.34 -13.64 -14.87
N LYS A 316 -0.05 -13.61 -14.68
CA LYS A 316 0.88 -14.19 -15.63
C LYS A 316 2.15 -14.59 -14.89
N ALA A 317 2.73 -15.75 -15.26
CA ALA A 317 3.93 -16.24 -14.60
C ALA A 317 5.09 -15.25 -14.75
N PHE A 318 5.89 -15.14 -13.68
CA PHE A 318 7.08 -14.32 -13.69
C PHE A 318 8.13 -15.02 -14.58
N ALA A 319 8.66 -14.29 -15.54
CA ALA A 319 9.63 -14.85 -16.47
C ALA A 319 10.73 -13.84 -16.83
#